data_1a96d5f35a75f33485bac2eab10dd448
#
_entry.id   1a96d5f35a75f33485bac2eab10dd448
#
_cell.length_a   1.000
_cell.length_b   1.000
_cell.length_c   1.000
_cell.angle_alpha   90.00
_cell.angle_beta   90.00
_cell.angle_gamma   90.00
#
_symmetry.space_group_name_H-M   'P 1'
#
loop_
_entity.id
_entity.type
_entity.pdbx_description
1 polymer ?
#
loop_
_entity_poly.entity_id
_entity_poly.type
_entity_poly.pdbx_seq_one_letter_code
_entity_poly.pdbx_strand_id
1 'polypeptide(L)'
;MIIREAKTEDIKQIQIVRNAVKENALSNPNFVTDKDCEEFITERGKGWVCEIENNIMGFSIVDLKENNIWALFVHPDYEKKGIGRLLHNIMLDWYFNQTKKNVWLGTAPNTRAEIFYRKSGWKEIGTHGNGEIKFEMTEEYWAKNN
;
A
#
# COMPACT_ATOMS: atom_id res chain seq x y z
N MET A 1 8.91 -13.91 10.61
CA MET A 1 8.36 -12.84 9.79
C MET A 1 9.37 -11.71 9.70
N ILE A 2 9.67 -11.29 8.49
CA ILE A 2 10.65 -10.23 8.24
C ILE A 2 9.98 -9.13 7.41
N ILE A 3 10.06 -7.88 7.89
CA ILE A 3 9.64 -6.71 7.10
C ILE A 3 10.92 -6.04 6.62
N ARG A 4 11.06 -5.87 5.31
CA ARG A 4 12.27 -5.26 4.72
C ARG A 4 11.91 -4.48 3.47
N GLU A 5 12.86 -3.69 2.96
CA GLU A 5 12.65 -2.96 1.72
C GLU A 5 12.51 -3.92 0.55
N ALA A 6 11.63 -3.57 -0.38
CA ALA A 6 11.43 -4.35 -1.58
C ALA A 6 12.58 -4.14 -2.57
N LYS A 7 12.95 -5.20 -3.27
CA LYS A 7 13.97 -5.19 -4.31
C LYS A 7 13.36 -5.63 -5.62
N THR A 8 14.04 -5.36 -6.73
CA THR A 8 13.53 -5.73 -8.05
C THR A 8 13.32 -7.25 -8.18
N GLU A 9 14.13 -8.05 -7.52
CA GLU A 9 13.96 -9.51 -7.57
C GLU A 9 12.70 -9.98 -6.82
N ASP A 10 12.06 -9.11 -6.03
CA ASP A 10 10.82 -9.45 -5.32
C ASP A 10 9.58 -9.28 -6.20
N ILE A 11 9.70 -8.64 -7.35
CA ILE A 11 8.54 -8.22 -8.15
C ILE A 11 7.63 -9.37 -8.55
N LYS A 12 8.19 -10.51 -8.89
CA LYS A 12 7.35 -11.67 -9.27
C LYS A 12 6.45 -12.09 -8.12
N GLN A 13 6.98 -12.16 -6.91
CA GLN A 13 6.19 -12.53 -5.75
C GLN A 13 5.22 -11.42 -5.34
N ILE A 14 5.62 -10.16 -5.51
CA ILE A 14 4.72 -9.01 -5.28
C ILE A 14 3.48 -9.14 -6.18
N GLN A 15 3.68 -9.47 -7.46
CA GLN A 15 2.57 -9.63 -8.39
C GLN A 15 1.68 -10.82 -8.03
N ILE A 16 2.24 -11.90 -7.51
CA ILE A 16 1.45 -13.04 -7.04
C ILE A 16 0.54 -12.61 -5.90
N VAL A 17 1.06 -11.84 -4.94
CA VAL A 17 0.24 -11.34 -3.83
C VAL A 17 -0.84 -10.40 -4.33
N ARG A 18 -0.49 -9.46 -5.22
CA ARG A 18 -1.46 -8.54 -5.80
C ARG A 18 -2.62 -9.28 -6.45
N ASN A 19 -2.30 -10.29 -7.26
CA ASN A 19 -3.31 -11.02 -8.00
C ASN A 19 -4.13 -11.99 -7.13
N ALA A 20 -3.64 -12.30 -5.94
CA ALA A 20 -4.36 -13.17 -5.00
C ALA A 20 -5.45 -12.41 -4.23
N VAL A 21 -5.40 -11.09 -4.20
CA VAL A 21 -6.37 -10.29 -3.45
C VAL A 21 -7.62 -10.08 -4.30
N LYS A 22 -8.68 -10.76 -3.95
CA LYS A 22 -9.91 -10.77 -4.75
C LYS A 22 -10.61 -9.42 -4.85
N GLU A 23 -10.57 -8.63 -3.80
CA GLU A 23 -11.16 -7.29 -3.83
C GLU A 23 -10.49 -6.39 -4.87
N ASN A 24 -9.20 -6.61 -5.08
CA ASN A 24 -8.45 -5.84 -6.07
C ASN A 24 -8.82 -6.21 -7.50
N ALA A 25 -9.33 -7.41 -7.71
CA ALA A 25 -9.66 -7.88 -9.04
C ALA A 25 -10.85 -7.15 -9.66
N LEU A 26 -11.61 -6.41 -8.87
CA LEU A 26 -12.75 -5.65 -9.37
C LEU A 26 -12.36 -4.31 -9.96
N SER A 27 -11.25 -3.78 -9.57
CA SER A 27 -10.74 -2.58 -10.17
C SER A 27 -9.90 -2.95 -11.35
N ASN A 28 -9.58 -2.51 -12.24
CA ASN A 28 -8.98 -2.91 -13.45
C ASN A 28 -7.75 -3.74 -13.28
N PRO A 29 -7.94 -5.00 -13.42
CA PRO A 29 -6.88 -5.88 -13.10
C PRO A 29 -5.70 -5.83 -14.00
N ASN A 30 -5.78 -5.17 -15.09
CA ASN A 30 -4.94 -5.62 -16.10
C ASN A 30 -3.64 -5.07 -16.09
N PHE A 31 -3.27 -4.40 -15.00
CA PHE A 31 -2.38 -3.74 -15.67
C PHE A 31 -1.34 -3.08 -14.92
N VAL A 32 -0.95 -3.74 -13.88
CA VAL A 32 0.33 -3.41 -13.28
C VAL A 32 1.34 -4.38 -13.82
N THR A 33 2.26 -3.91 -14.63
CA THR A 33 3.31 -4.75 -15.20
C THR A 33 4.50 -4.81 -14.25
N ASP A 34 5.40 -5.76 -14.49
CA ASP A 34 6.64 -5.83 -13.71
C ASP A 34 7.44 -4.55 -13.85
N LYS A 35 7.42 -3.95 -15.04
CA LYS A 35 8.12 -2.69 -15.29
C LYS A 35 7.52 -1.56 -14.46
N ASP A 36 6.19 -1.53 -14.31
CA ASP A 36 5.54 -0.54 -13.46
C ASP A 36 6.02 -0.70 -12.01
N CYS A 37 6.04 -1.93 -11.51
CA CYS A 37 6.51 -2.20 -10.16
C CYS A 37 7.95 -1.71 -9.97
N GLU A 38 8.80 -2.00 -10.94
CA GLU A 38 10.20 -1.58 -10.88
C GLU A 38 10.31 -0.07 -10.80
N GLU A 39 9.57 0.64 -11.65
CA GLU A 39 9.59 2.09 -11.66
C GLU A 39 9.15 2.66 -10.30
N PHE A 40 8.07 2.14 -9.74
CA PHE A 40 7.56 2.67 -8.49
C PHE A 40 8.48 2.39 -7.30
N ILE A 41 9.16 1.25 -7.26
CA ILE A 41 10.03 0.95 -6.11
C ILE A 41 11.45 1.50 -6.26
N THR A 42 11.87 1.90 -7.45
CA THR A 42 13.23 2.39 -7.66
C THR A 42 13.30 3.87 -7.98
N GLU A 43 12.39 4.39 -8.79
CA GLU A 43 12.48 5.76 -9.26
C GLU A 43 11.46 6.71 -8.65
N ARG A 44 10.23 6.24 -8.43
CA ARG A 44 9.16 7.13 -7.98
C ARG A 44 9.00 7.15 -6.48
N GLY A 45 9.40 6.10 -5.79
CA GLY A 45 9.23 6.04 -4.35
C GLY A 45 9.97 4.87 -3.75
N LYS A 46 9.29 4.14 -2.87
CA LYS A 46 9.89 3.00 -2.19
C LYS A 46 8.84 1.94 -1.87
N GLY A 47 9.26 0.71 -1.76
CA GLY A 47 8.39 -0.40 -1.39
C GLY A 47 8.97 -1.23 -0.26
N TRP A 48 8.10 -1.97 0.41
CA TRP A 48 8.46 -2.90 1.49
C TRP A 48 7.71 -4.20 1.30
N VAL A 49 8.30 -5.28 1.79
CA VAL A 49 7.71 -6.60 1.70
C VAL A 49 7.70 -7.26 3.08
N CYS A 50 6.72 -8.14 3.29
CA CYS A 50 6.68 -9.01 4.46
C CYS A 50 7.02 -10.42 3.99
N GLU A 51 8.10 -10.97 4.52
CA GLU A 51 8.59 -12.28 4.15
C GLU A 51 8.31 -13.26 5.28
N ILE A 52 7.66 -14.38 4.96
CA ILE A 52 7.37 -15.46 5.90
C ILE A 52 7.86 -16.74 5.26
N GLU A 53 8.77 -17.44 5.95
CA GLU A 53 9.34 -18.69 5.44
C GLU A 53 9.88 -18.55 4.01
N ASN A 54 10.61 -17.45 3.80
CA ASN A 54 11.25 -17.12 2.52
C ASN A 54 10.29 -16.80 1.38
N ASN A 55 9.01 -16.59 1.68
CA ASN A 55 8.02 -16.19 0.68
C ASN A 55 7.41 -14.85 1.05
N ILE A 56 7.15 -14.02 0.06
CA ILE A 56 6.52 -12.72 0.29
C ILE A 56 5.02 -12.90 0.40
N MET A 57 4.46 -12.44 1.52
CA MET A 57 3.03 -12.56 1.81
C MET A 57 2.32 -11.21 1.91
N GLY A 58 3.04 -10.13 1.80
CA GLY A 58 2.45 -8.80 1.77
C GLY A 58 3.45 -7.78 1.27
N PHE A 59 2.94 -6.63 0.82
CA PHE A 59 3.82 -5.56 0.36
C PHE A 59 3.10 -4.21 0.42
N SER A 60 3.90 -3.15 0.47
CA SER A 60 3.39 -1.78 0.37
C SER A 60 4.33 -0.96 -0.51
N ILE A 61 3.77 -0.01 -1.25
CA ILE A 61 4.54 0.87 -2.13
C ILE A 61 3.93 2.27 -2.06
N VAL A 62 4.78 3.29 -1.89
CA VAL A 62 4.36 4.68 -1.90
C VAL A 62 5.08 5.44 -3.01
N ASP A 63 4.34 6.31 -3.69
CA ASP A 63 4.83 7.15 -4.78
C ASP A 63 5.09 8.55 -4.23
N LEU A 64 6.35 8.99 -4.26
CA LEU A 64 6.70 10.34 -3.82
C LEU A 64 6.40 11.42 -4.86
N LYS A 65 6.25 11.04 -6.13
CA LYS A 65 5.99 12.04 -7.17
C LYS A 65 4.57 12.54 -7.14
N GLU A 66 3.61 11.62 -6.92
CA GLU A 66 2.19 11.97 -6.84
C GLU A 66 1.68 11.98 -5.41
N ASN A 67 2.53 11.70 -4.43
CA ASN A 67 2.17 11.66 -3.01
C ASN A 67 1.03 10.69 -2.76
N ASN A 68 1.19 9.48 -3.27
CA ASN A 68 0.11 8.50 -3.35
C ASN A 68 0.55 7.15 -2.81
N ILE A 69 -0.31 6.54 -2.00
CA ILE A 69 -0.11 5.13 -1.65
C ILE A 69 -0.52 4.31 -2.86
N TRP A 70 0.45 3.72 -3.52
CA TRP A 70 0.22 2.98 -4.74
C TRP A 70 -0.26 1.57 -4.50
N ALA A 71 0.17 0.96 -3.40
CA ALA A 71 -0.23 -0.40 -3.08
C ALA A 71 -0.04 -0.70 -1.59
N LEU A 72 -0.97 -1.50 -1.05
CA LEU A 72 -0.84 -2.11 0.27
C LEU A 72 -1.69 -3.38 0.21
N PHE A 73 -1.03 -4.53 0.08
CA PHE A 73 -1.71 -5.81 -0.07
C PHE A 73 -1.13 -6.86 0.85
N VAL A 74 -2.01 -7.72 1.38
CA VAL A 74 -1.61 -8.89 2.17
C VAL A 74 -2.29 -10.10 1.55
N HIS A 75 -1.54 -11.18 1.36
CA HIS A 75 -2.08 -12.41 0.81
C HIS A 75 -3.26 -12.88 1.67
N PRO A 76 -4.38 -13.31 1.06
CA PRO A 76 -5.58 -13.67 1.83
C PRO A 76 -5.34 -14.71 2.93
N ASP A 77 -4.43 -15.63 2.74
CA ASP A 77 -4.14 -16.66 3.73
C ASP A 77 -3.42 -16.10 4.96
N TYR A 78 -2.96 -14.87 4.90
CA TYR A 78 -2.19 -14.25 5.97
C TYR A 78 -2.84 -12.99 6.52
N GLU A 79 -4.12 -12.79 6.24
CA GLU A 79 -4.87 -11.66 6.76
C GLU A 79 -5.08 -11.77 8.27
N LYS A 80 -5.38 -10.64 8.90
CA LYS A 80 -5.69 -10.56 10.35
C LYS A 80 -4.52 -10.95 11.25
N LYS A 81 -3.31 -10.87 10.75
CA LYS A 81 -2.10 -11.15 11.53
C LYS A 81 -1.26 -9.90 11.82
N GLY A 82 -1.78 -8.72 11.48
CA GLY A 82 -1.08 -7.47 11.72
C GLY A 82 -0.07 -7.08 10.64
N ILE A 83 0.03 -7.86 9.57
CA ILE A 83 0.99 -7.60 8.49
C ILE A 83 0.68 -6.29 7.79
N GLY A 84 -0.59 -6.05 7.47
CA GLY A 84 -1.00 -4.80 6.81
C GLY A 84 -0.65 -3.58 7.64
N ARG A 85 -0.86 -3.64 8.94
CA ARG A 85 -0.52 -2.53 9.83
C ARG A 85 0.98 -2.28 9.86
N LEU A 86 1.79 -3.32 9.91
CA LEU A 86 3.24 -3.16 9.92
C LEU A 86 3.74 -2.54 8.62
N LEU A 87 3.25 -3.03 7.49
CA LEU A 87 3.63 -2.48 6.18
C LEU A 87 3.16 -1.04 6.02
N HIS A 88 1.95 -0.74 6.46
CA HIS A 88 1.38 0.61 6.43
C HIS A 88 2.25 1.57 7.25
N ASN A 89 2.59 1.18 8.47
CA ASN A 89 3.29 2.08 9.37
C ASN A 89 4.73 2.35 8.93
N ILE A 90 5.45 1.33 8.47
CA ILE A 90 6.81 1.54 7.99
C ILE A 90 6.81 2.45 6.74
N MET A 91 5.82 2.27 5.87
CA MET A 91 5.69 3.09 4.67
C MET A 91 5.42 4.55 5.01
N LEU A 92 4.48 4.83 5.92
CA LEU A 92 4.14 6.20 6.27
C LEU A 92 5.24 6.88 7.08
N ASP A 93 5.92 6.14 7.95
CA ASP A 93 7.09 6.69 8.66
C ASP A 93 8.15 7.15 7.67
N TRP A 94 8.43 6.31 6.67
CA TRP A 94 9.39 6.68 5.64
C TRP A 94 8.90 7.88 4.83
N TYR A 95 7.64 7.85 4.40
CA TYR A 95 7.09 8.91 3.56
C TYR A 95 7.18 10.27 4.24
N PHE A 96 6.74 10.36 5.50
CA PHE A 96 6.75 11.63 6.21
C PHE A 96 8.13 12.05 6.70
N ASN A 97 9.13 11.19 6.55
CA ASN A 97 10.53 11.60 6.69
C ASN A 97 11.09 12.21 5.41
N GLN A 98 10.43 11.95 4.27
CA GLN A 98 10.85 12.52 2.99
C GLN A 98 10.18 13.84 2.69
N THR A 99 8.93 14.00 3.11
CA THR A 99 8.14 15.19 2.78
C THR A 99 7.05 15.39 3.84
N LYS A 100 6.55 16.62 3.95
CA LYS A 100 5.42 16.90 4.84
C LYS A 100 4.11 17.09 4.07
N LYS A 101 4.10 16.77 2.79
CA LYS A 101 2.89 16.87 1.98
C LYS A 101 1.91 15.80 2.38
N ASN A 102 0.61 16.11 2.27
CA ASN A 102 -0.43 15.12 2.49
C ASN A 102 -0.27 13.98 1.50
N VAL A 103 -0.55 12.77 1.95
CA VAL A 103 -0.54 11.59 1.09
C VAL A 103 -1.96 11.11 0.90
N TRP A 104 -2.28 10.62 -0.29
CA TRP A 104 -3.63 10.17 -0.61
C TRP A 104 -3.64 8.75 -1.14
N LEU A 105 -4.81 8.14 -1.14
CA LEU A 105 -5.05 6.86 -1.77
C LEU A 105 -6.48 6.76 -2.25
N GLY A 106 -6.73 5.87 -3.21
CA GLY A 106 -8.06 5.48 -3.62
C GLY A 106 -8.29 4.02 -3.25
N THR A 107 -9.47 3.69 -2.77
CA THR A 107 -9.82 2.31 -2.44
C THR A 107 -11.29 2.05 -2.72
N ALA A 108 -11.63 0.81 -3.08
CA ALA A 108 -13.00 0.46 -3.38
C ALA A 108 -13.87 0.51 -2.12
N PRO A 109 -15.11 0.98 -2.24
CA PRO A 109 -16.02 1.01 -1.09
C PRO A 109 -16.49 -0.41 -0.73
N ASN A 110 -16.90 -0.56 0.52
CA ASN A 110 -17.46 -1.82 1.03
C ASN A 110 -16.46 -2.96 1.03
N THR A 111 -15.18 -2.63 1.25
CA THR A 111 -14.11 -3.62 1.29
C THR A 111 -13.44 -3.59 2.66
N ARG A 112 -12.62 -4.59 2.93
CA ARG A 112 -11.82 -4.63 4.16
C ARG A 112 -10.81 -3.50 4.17
N ALA A 113 -10.31 -3.11 3.00
CA ALA A 113 -9.37 -2.01 2.88
C ALA A 113 -10.00 -0.70 3.36
N GLU A 114 -11.25 -0.43 2.98
CA GLU A 114 -11.94 0.76 3.46
C GLU A 114 -11.99 0.79 4.99
N ILE A 115 -12.37 -0.31 5.60
CA ILE A 115 -12.44 -0.41 7.07
C ILE A 115 -11.06 -0.16 7.69
N PHE A 116 -10.03 -0.77 7.10
CA PHE A 116 -8.66 -0.61 7.59
C PHE A 116 -8.23 0.86 7.56
N TYR A 117 -8.46 1.55 6.46
CA TYR A 117 -8.02 2.94 6.35
C TYR A 117 -8.80 3.86 7.28
N ARG A 118 -10.10 3.65 7.43
CA ARG A 118 -10.87 4.46 8.40
C ARG A 118 -10.38 4.25 9.82
N LYS A 119 -10.08 3.02 10.20
CA LYS A 119 -9.55 2.72 11.53
C LYS A 119 -8.15 3.27 11.75
N SER A 120 -7.39 3.41 10.67
CA SER A 120 -6.02 3.92 10.75
C SER A 120 -5.95 5.45 10.75
N GLY A 121 -7.09 6.12 10.69
CA GLY A 121 -7.13 7.58 10.79
C GLY A 121 -7.15 8.32 9.47
N TRP A 122 -7.24 7.61 8.35
CA TRP A 122 -7.37 8.28 7.05
C TRP A 122 -8.71 8.98 6.94
N LYS A 123 -8.70 10.17 6.36
CA LYS A 123 -9.90 10.99 6.22
C LYS A 123 -10.42 10.93 4.80
N GLU A 124 -11.70 10.61 4.68
CA GLU A 124 -12.35 10.62 3.36
C GLU A 124 -12.47 12.05 2.86
N ILE A 125 -11.96 12.31 1.64
CA ILE A 125 -11.98 13.66 1.07
C ILE A 125 -12.70 13.74 -0.27
N GLY A 126 -13.26 12.65 -0.77
CA GLY A 126 -13.98 12.66 -2.03
C GLY A 126 -13.97 11.31 -2.70
N THR A 127 -14.07 11.34 -4.02
CA THR A 127 -14.02 10.13 -4.84
C THR A 127 -12.86 10.20 -5.82
N HIS A 128 -12.44 9.04 -6.30
CA HIS A 128 -11.36 8.92 -7.26
C HIS A 128 -11.73 7.88 -8.30
N GLY A 129 -11.45 8.18 -9.56
CA GLY A 129 -11.71 7.25 -10.65
C GLY A 129 -13.17 6.82 -10.72
N ASN A 130 -13.40 5.53 -10.93
CA ASN A 130 -14.74 5.00 -11.12
C ASN A 130 -15.37 4.54 -9.79
N GLY A 131 -15.52 5.48 -8.89
CA GLY A 131 -16.26 5.18 -7.65
C GLY A 131 -15.41 4.76 -6.47
N GLU A 132 -14.10 4.92 -6.55
CA GLU A 132 -13.27 4.69 -5.37
C GLU A 132 -13.43 5.83 -4.37
N ILE A 133 -13.26 5.51 -3.09
CA ILE A 133 -13.20 6.51 -2.03
C ILE A 133 -11.79 7.09 -2.04
N LYS A 134 -11.67 8.40 -2.00
CA LYS A 134 -10.37 9.04 -1.86
C LYS A 134 -10.12 9.40 -0.40
N PHE A 135 -9.03 8.87 0.14
CA PHE A 135 -8.60 9.13 1.51
C PHE A 135 -7.31 9.94 1.54
N GLU A 136 -7.13 10.69 2.61
CA GLU A 136 -5.93 11.51 2.80
C GLU A 136 -5.41 11.37 4.22
N MET A 137 -4.08 11.43 4.36
CA MET A 137 -3.40 11.46 5.65
C MET A 137 -2.48 12.67 5.68
N THR A 138 -2.50 13.41 6.79
CA THR A 138 -1.61 14.55 6.98
C THR A 138 -0.43 14.18 7.86
N GLU A 139 0.68 14.89 7.68
CA GLU A 139 1.86 14.68 8.51
C GLU A 139 1.53 14.99 9.99
N GLU A 140 0.74 16.02 10.21
CA GLU A 140 0.37 16.41 11.56
C GLU A 140 -0.39 15.29 12.29
N TYR A 141 -1.39 14.69 11.63
CA TYR A 141 -2.13 13.59 12.24
C TYR A 141 -1.22 12.39 12.49
N TRP A 142 -0.39 12.05 11.52
CA TRP A 142 0.51 10.90 11.64
C TRP A 142 1.49 11.10 12.79
N ALA A 143 2.08 12.28 12.92
CA ALA A 143 3.03 12.58 13.98
C ALA A 143 2.40 12.52 15.37
N LYS A 144 1.13 12.94 15.51
CA LYS A 144 0.45 12.91 16.80
C LYS A 144 0.00 11.54 17.24
N ASN A 145 -0.27 10.66 16.30
CA ASN A 145 -0.89 9.37 16.60
C ASN A 145 0.04 8.18 16.40
N ASN A 146 1.27 8.43 16.07
CA ASN A 146 2.29 7.39 15.86
C ASN A 146 3.72 7.81 16.32
#